data_c3ab3f28fd6823d821a59b26571f44ec
#
_entry.id   c3ab3f28fd6823d821a59b26571f44ec
#
_cell.length_a   1.000
_cell.length_b   1.000
_cell.length_c   1.000
_cell.angle_alpha   90.00
_cell.angle_beta   90.00
_cell.angle_gamma   90.00
#
_symmetry.space_group_name_H-M   'P 1'
#
loop_
_entity.id
_entity.type
_entity.pdbx_description
1 polymer ?
#
loop_
_entity_poly.entity_id
_entity_poly.type
_entity_poly.pdbx_seq_one_letter_code
_entity_poly.pdbx_strand_id
1 'polypeptide(L)'
;MISLSLLQKLDPELFAFFEKEMEHQHSSLSFIPDENSTTPLCATIMGNVLVNSVGKVSYSRAEGLEALTADRICRLFGAEHANIRTLNIEAASRVVFQALTKRGDVVLSLDLRKKEHCNSENLVFRFVNFGIDPQKQELNYDDIEKTAREAKPHLIILSPVNYPQDIDYARLANIAKEVGALLWCDISQNAGLIAAGRLASPV
;
A
#
# COMPACT_ATOMS: atom_id res chain seq x y z
N MET A 1 -4.67 12.03 26.01
CA MET A 1 -5.98 11.38 25.80
C MET A 1 -7.05 12.39 26.20
N ILE A 2 -7.88 12.84 25.27
CA ILE A 2 -9.05 13.64 25.62
C ILE A 2 -9.91 12.73 26.48
N SER A 3 -10.20 13.16 27.70
CA SER A 3 -11.05 12.40 28.60
C SER A 3 -12.44 12.32 27.99
N LEU A 4 -12.94 11.12 27.68
CA LEU A 4 -14.32 10.91 27.22
C LEU A 4 -15.34 11.58 28.19
N SER A 5 -14.96 11.72 29.47
CA SER A 5 -15.75 12.45 30.46
C SER A 5 -15.86 13.97 30.18
N LEU A 6 -14.86 14.55 29.53
CA LEU A 6 -14.91 15.93 29.09
C LEU A 6 -15.85 16.09 27.89
N LEU A 7 -15.78 15.18 26.93
CA LEU A 7 -16.66 15.14 25.77
C LEU A 7 -18.13 15.00 26.23
N GLN A 8 -18.42 14.11 27.17
CA GLN A 8 -19.72 13.90 27.71
C GLN A 8 -20.36 15.19 28.35
N LYS A 9 -19.48 16.03 28.92
CA LYS A 9 -19.93 17.31 29.52
C LYS A 9 -20.12 18.41 28.50
N LEU A 10 -19.29 18.48 27.49
CA LEU A 10 -19.26 19.57 26.52
C LEU A 10 -20.18 19.32 25.33
N ASP A 11 -20.31 18.06 24.90
CA ASP A 11 -21.14 17.64 23.78
C ASP A 11 -21.71 16.24 24.03
N PRO A 12 -22.83 16.18 24.78
CA PRO A 12 -23.48 14.90 25.13
C PRO A 12 -24.02 14.14 23.91
N GLU A 13 -24.41 14.85 22.85
CA GLU A 13 -24.93 14.26 21.63
C GLU A 13 -23.82 13.52 20.87
N LEU A 14 -22.69 14.16 20.70
CA LEU A 14 -21.51 13.53 20.10
C LEU A 14 -20.99 12.39 20.97
N PHE A 15 -20.97 12.55 22.28
CA PHE A 15 -20.56 11.48 23.19
C PHE A 15 -21.44 10.23 23.04
N ALA A 16 -22.76 10.39 22.94
CA ALA A 16 -23.70 9.28 22.76
C ALA A 16 -23.45 8.50 21.45
N PHE A 17 -22.93 9.17 20.40
CA PHE A 17 -22.49 8.54 19.15
C PHE A 17 -21.29 7.64 19.38
N PHE A 18 -20.26 8.16 20.06
CA PHE A 18 -19.05 7.37 20.38
C PHE A 18 -19.36 6.19 21.30
N GLU A 19 -20.24 6.36 22.26
CA GLU A 19 -20.65 5.30 23.19
C GLU A 19 -21.32 4.13 22.43
N LYS A 20 -22.24 4.43 21.53
CA LYS A 20 -22.88 3.42 20.66
C LYS A 20 -21.89 2.72 19.74
N GLU A 21 -20.95 3.46 19.16
CA GLU A 21 -19.93 2.88 18.29
C GLU A 21 -18.97 1.96 19.07
N MET A 22 -18.54 2.36 20.27
CA MET A 22 -17.74 1.50 21.13
C MET A 22 -18.50 0.22 21.51
N GLU A 23 -19.79 0.33 21.87
CA GLU A 23 -20.61 -0.83 22.18
C GLU A 23 -20.78 -1.76 20.97
N HIS A 24 -20.98 -1.18 19.77
CA HIS A 24 -21.05 -1.92 18.52
C HIS A 24 -19.75 -2.69 18.26
N GLN A 25 -18.58 -2.04 18.34
CA GLN A 25 -17.28 -2.69 18.12
C GLN A 25 -16.98 -3.77 19.17
N HIS A 26 -17.44 -3.61 20.42
CA HIS A 26 -17.27 -4.62 21.47
C HIS A 26 -18.21 -5.82 21.31
N SER A 27 -19.39 -5.61 20.76
CA SER A 27 -20.42 -6.66 20.64
C SER A 27 -20.45 -7.36 19.28
N SER A 28 -19.69 -6.85 18.30
CA SER A 28 -19.69 -7.34 16.92
C SER A 28 -18.36 -7.98 16.53
N LEU A 29 -18.42 -8.91 15.57
CA LEU A 29 -17.27 -9.42 14.84
C LEU A 29 -17.30 -8.85 13.43
N SER A 30 -16.32 -8.02 13.07
CA SER A 30 -16.16 -7.57 11.70
C SER A 30 -15.45 -8.64 10.87
N PHE A 31 -16.03 -8.97 9.71
CA PHE A 31 -15.42 -9.83 8.68
C PHE A 31 -14.95 -9.03 7.48
N ILE A 32 -14.85 -7.71 7.62
CA ILE A 32 -14.30 -6.84 6.58
C ILE A 32 -12.77 -6.94 6.66
N PRO A 33 -12.08 -7.44 5.62
CA PRO A 33 -10.64 -7.72 5.68
C PRO A 33 -9.77 -6.46 5.85
N ASP A 34 -10.29 -5.31 5.49
CA ASP A 34 -9.58 -4.02 5.60
C ASP A 34 -9.74 -3.36 6.99
N GLU A 35 -10.56 -3.94 7.87
CA GLU A 35 -10.75 -3.43 9.23
C GLU A 35 -9.84 -4.12 10.23
N ASN A 36 -9.23 -3.33 11.11
CA ASN A 36 -8.40 -3.83 12.21
C ASN A 36 -8.49 -2.90 13.42
N SER A 37 -8.22 -3.45 14.60
CA SER A 37 -8.20 -2.70 15.84
C SER A 37 -6.92 -1.87 15.95
N THR A 38 -7.08 -0.55 16.12
CA THR A 38 -5.98 0.36 16.37
C THR A 38 -5.46 0.19 17.80
N THR A 39 -4.14 0.10 17.98
CA THR A 39 -3.57 0.05 19.31
C THR A 39 -3.77 1.38 20.06
N PRO A 40 -3.93 1.37 21.41
CA PRO A 40 -4.05 2.60 22.19
C PRO A 40 -2.88 3.57 21.98
N LEU A 41 -1.67 3.06 21.70
CA LEU A 41 -0.50 3.89 21.37
C LEU A 41 -0.69 4.65 20.06
N CYS A 42 -1.14 3.97 19.00
CA CYS A 42 -1.40 4.62 17.70
C CYS A 42 -2.50 5.68 17.84
N ALA A 43 -3.60 5.36 18.51
CA ALA A 43 -4.67 6.32 18.76
C ALA A 43 -4.18 7.57 19.53
N THR A 44 -3.32 7.39 20.53
CA THR A 44 -2.70 8.49 21.28
C THR A 44 -1.78 9.34 20.39
N ILE A 45 -0.98 8.73 19.52
CA ILE A 45 -0.08 9.45 18.63
C ILE A 45 -0.88 10.25 17.58
N MET A 46 -1.96 9.72 17.06
CA MET A 46 -2.81 10.42 16.09
C MET A 46 -3.45 11.69 16.66
N GLY A 47 -3.75 11.73 17.95
CA GLY A 47 -4.37 12.87 18.62
C GLY A 47 -3.40 13.79 19.38
N ASN A 48 -2.08 13.78 19.05
CA ASN A 48 -1.10 14.57 19.79
C ASN A 48 -0.91 16.00 19.22
N VAL A 49 -0.02 16.76 19.87
CA VAL A 49 0.26 18.19 19.55
C VAL A 49 0.77 18.45 18.14
N LEU A 50 1.23 17.45 17.42
CA LEU A 50 1.71 17.63 16.04
C LEU A 50 0.61 18.02 15.06
N VAL A 51 -0.66 17.75 15.39
CA VAL A 51 -1.80 18.20 14.58
C VAL A 51 -1.92 19.74 14.55
N ASN A 52 -1.29 20.44 15.48
CA ASN A 52 -1.29 21.89 15.55
C ASN A 52 -0.22 22.54 14.66
N SER A 53 0.65 21.75 14.02
CA SER A 53 1.79 22.26 13.27
C SER A 53 1.59 22.12 11.77
N VAL A 54 1.95 23.18 11.03
CA VAL A 54 2.09 23.13 9.57
C VAL A 54 3.51 22.68 9.25
N GLY A 55 3.67 21.46 8.76
CA GLY A 55 4.95 20.77 8.63
C GLY A 55 6.02 21.37 7.71
N LYS A 56 5.76 22.54 7.09
CA LYS A 56 6.72 23.22 6.22
C LYS A 56 7.42 24.43 6.86
N VAL A 57 7.12 24.71 8.11
CA VAL A 57 7.71 25.88 8.78
C VAL A 57 8.91 25.44 9.59
N SER A 58 10.03 26.11 9.43
CA SER A 58 11.35 25.83 10.05
C SER A 58 11.35 25.75 11.60
N TYR A 59 10.24 26.00 12.23
CA TYR A 59 10.06 25.86 13.69
C TYR A 59 9.46 24.52 14.12
N SER A 60 8.94 23.71 13.18
CA SER A 60 8.39 22.40 13.48
C SER A 60 9.49 21.33 13.52
N ARG A 61 9.49 20.49 14.53
CA ARG A 61 10.34 19.30 14.59
C ARG A 61 9.78 18.12 13.78
N ALA A 62 8.78 18.35 12.94
CA ALA A 62 8.14 17.34 12.11
C ALA A 62 9.12 16.67 11.14
N GLU A 63 10.11 17.39 10.62
CA GLU A 63 11.18 16.84 9.77
C GLU A 63 11.96 15.72 10.47
N GLY A 64 12.27 15.89 11.73
CA GLY A 64 12.94 14.85 12.53
C GLY A 64 12.08 13.60 12.71
N LEU A 65 10.75 13.77 12.83
CA LEU A 65 9.81 12.66 12.91
C LEU A 65 9.68 11.93 11.57
N GLU A 66 9.63 12.66 10.45
CA GLU A 66 9.61 12.06 9.12
C GLU A 66 10.87 11.21 8.87
N ALA A 67 12.04 11.76 9.17
CA ALA A 67 13.31 11.04 9.01
C ALA A 67 13.36 9.78 9.90
N LEU A 68 12.94 9.88 11.16
CA LEU A 68 12.86 8.74 12.07
C LEU A 68 11.89 7.68 11.56
N THR A 69 10.75 8.09 11.02
CA THR A 69 9.74 7.16 10.51
C THR A 69 10.25 6.45 9.26
N ALA A 70 10.83 7.18 8.31
CA ALA A 70 11.43 6.60 7.10
C ALA A 70 12.54 5.60 7.44
N ASP A 71 13.45 5.95 8.37
CA ASP A 71 14.51 5.04 8.84
C ASP A 71 13.93 3.76 9.47
N ARG A 72 12.87 3.86 10.28
CA ARG A 72 12.22 2.69 10.86
C ARG A 72 11.56 1.79 9.80
N ILE A 73 10.94 2.38 8.77
CA ILE A 73 10.35 1.61 7.66
C ILE A 73 11.46 0.93 6.86
N CYS A 74 12.55 1.62 6.54
CA CYS A 74 13.71 1.01 5.88
C CYS A 74 14.22 -0.21 6.66
N ARG A 75 14.39 -0.09 7.96
CA ARG A 75 14.83 -1.23 8.81
C ARG A 75 13.80 -2.34 8.89
N LEU A 76 12.50 -2.00 8.95
CA LEU A 76 11.42 -2.97 9.06
C LEU A 76 11.30 -3.86 7.83
N PHE A 77 11.47 -3.28 6.64
CA PHE A 77 11.31 -3.99 5.37
C PHE A 77 12.64 -4.37 4.70
N GLY A 78 13.79 -3.95 5.24
CA GLY A 78 15.09 -4.13 4.61
C GLY A 78 15.31 -3.24 3.38
N ALA A 79 14.57 -2.13 3.26
CA ALA A 79 14.62 -1.23 2.12
C ALA A 79 15.75 -0.20 2.24
N GLU A 80 16.32 0.20 1.11
CA GLU A 80 17.33 1.27 1.06
C GLU A 80 16.69 2.66 1.27
N HIS A 81 15.47 2.85 0.80
CA HIS A 81 14.75 4.11 0.85
C HIS A 81 13.27 3.92 1.20
N ALA A 82 12.69 4.91 1.87
CA ALA A 82 11.26 4.96 2.16
C ALA A 82 10.71 6.38 1.95
N ASN A 83 9.53 6.46 1.34
CA ASN A 83 8.77 7.71 1.22
C ASN A 83 7.45 7.56 2.01
N ILE A 84 7.24 8.45 2.97
CA ILE A 84 6.07 8.43 3.87
C ILE A 84 5.11 9.59 3.64
N ARG A 85 5.31 10.40 2.58
CA ARG A 85 4.55 11.64 2.35
C ARG A 85 3.28 11.44 1.53
N THR A 86 3.05 10.24 1.02
CA THR A 86 1.82 9.94 0.27
C THR A 86 0.66 9.68 1.23
N LEU A 87 -0.51 10.25 0.91
CA LEU A 87 -1.68 10.20 1.80
C LEU A 87 -2.45 8.88 1.70
N ASN A 88 -2.42 8.24 0.55
CA ASN A 88 -3.15 6.99 0.28
C ASN A 88 -2.50 6.22 -0.87
N ILE A 89 -3.02 5.02 -1.14
CA ILE A 89 -2.55 4.11 -2.20
C ILE A 89 -2.61 4.77 -3.59
N GLU A 90 -3.69 5.50 -3.89
CA GLU A 90 -3.84 6.16 -5.18
C GLU A 90 -2.80 7.25 -5.39
N ALA A 91 -2.53 8.07 -4.38
CA ALA A 91 -1.48 9.08 -4.43
C ALA A 91 -0.10 8.43 -4.59
N ALA A 92 0.18 7.34 -3.87
CA ALA A 92 1.42 6.59 -3.99
C ALA A 92 1.59 6.03 -5.41
N SER A 93 0.55 5.40 -5.96
CA SER A 93 0.56 4.85 -7.31
C SER A 93 0.80 5.93 -8.37
N ARG A 94 0.15 7.09 -8.25
CA ARG A 94 0.38 8.22 -9.16
C ARG A 94 1.83 8.72 -9.12
N VAL A 95 2.41 8.82 -7.93
CA VAL A 95 3.81 9.23 -7.75
C VAL A 95 4.74 8.24 -8.42
N VAL A 96 4.53 6.93 -8.22
CA VAL A 96 5.33 5.88 -8.85
C VAL A 96 5.23 5.96 -10.37
N PHE A 97 4.02 6.04 -10.93
CA PHE A 97 3.83 6.17 -12.37
C PHE A 97 4.53 7.42 -12.93
N GLN A 98 4.32 8.57 -12.31
CA GLN A 98 4.94 9.83 -12.77
C GLN A 98 6.45 9.83 -12.68
N ALA A 99 7.02 9.15 -11.68
CA ALA A 99 8.46 9.09 -11.49
C ALA A 99 9.15 8.09 -12.43
N LEU A 100 8.50 6.95 -12.70
CA LEU A 100 9.13 5.81 -13.36
C LEU A 100 8.71 5.62 -14.81
N THR A 101 7.67 6.30 -15.30
CA THR A 101 7.15 6.05 -16.64
C THR A 101 6.99 7.35 -17.44
N LYS A 102 7.00 7.21 -18.76
CA LYS A 102 6.80 8.28 -19.74
C LYS A 102 5.66 7.91 -20.68
N ARG A 103 5.13 8.90 -21.37
CA ARG A 103 4.10 8.70 -22.39
C ARG A 103 4.59 7.71 -23.46
N GLY A 104 3.79 6.67 -23.70
CA GLY A 104 4.08 5.63 -24.69
C GLY A 104 4.79 4.41 -24.13
N ASP A 105 5.23 4.44 -22.86
CA ASP A 105 5.83 3.26 -22.22
C ASP A 105 4.84 2.10 -22.13
N VAL A 106 5.37 0.89 -22.23
CA VAL A 106 4.62 -0.34 -22.05
C VAL A 106 4.68 -0.73 -20.58
N VAL A 107 3.52 -0.99 -20.00
CA VAL A 107 3.36 -1.46 -18.62
C VAL A 107 2.75 -2.86 -18.65
N LEU A 108 3.45 -3.83 -18.08
CA LEU A 108 2.95 -5.19 -17.91
C LEU A 108 2.29 -5.29 -16.54
N SER A 109 1.02 -5.65 -16.47
CA SER A 109 0.23 -5.64 -15.24
C SER A 109 -0.52 -6.92 -15.01
N LEU A 110 -0.64 -7.34 -13.74
CA LEU A 110 -1.51 -8.44 -13.33
C LEU A 110 -2.97 -8.00 -13.44
N ASP A 111 -3.75 -8.73 -14.27
CA ASP A 111 -5.18 -8.47 -14.48
C ASP A 111 -6.03 -9.38 -13.59
N LEU A 112 -6.10 -9.09 -12.31
CA LEU A 112 -7.07 -9.73 -11.40
C LEU A 112 -8.43 -9.04 -11.42
N ARG A 113 -8.47 -7.75 -11.76
CA ARG A 113 -9.68 -6.95 -11.97
C ARG A 113 -9.36 -5.83 -12.94
N LYS A 114 -10.04 -5.81 -14.05
CA LYS A 114 -9.86 -4.85 -15.16
C LYS A 114 -9.96 -3.35 -14.82
N LYS A 115 -10.07 -2.93 -13.55
CA LYS A 115 -10.49 -1.55 -13.25
C LYS A 115 -9.83 -0.85 -12.05
N GLU A 116 -9.10 -1.50 -11.14
CA GLU A 116 -8.86 -0.84 -9.84
C GLU A 116 -7.58 0.00 -9.72
N HIS A 117 -6.51 -0.26 -10.48
CA HIS A 117 -5.27 0.50 -10.34
C HIS A 117 -4.92 1.43 -11.50
N CYS A 118 -5.60 1.32 -12.62
CA CYS A 118 -5.27 2.07 -13.83
C CYS A 118 -6.46 2.84 -14.41
N ASN A 119 -7.44 3.19 -13.60
CA ASN A 119 -8.56 4.05 -14.00
C ASN A 119 -8.16 5.53 -14.08
N SER A 120 -7.02 5.83 -14.64
CA SER A 120 -6.87 7.16 -15.19
C SER A 120 -7.06 7.05 -16.70
N GLU A 121 -8.26 7.35 -17.16
CA GLU A 121 -8.59 7.58 -18.57
C GLU A 121 -7.64 8.58 -19.26
N ASN A 122 -6.71 9.14 -18.49
CA ASN A 122 -5.69 10.10 -18.90
C ASN A 122 -4.26 9.55 -18.90
N LEU A 123 -4.01 8.28 -18.51
CA LEU A 123 -2.67 7.69 -18.59
C LEU A 123 -2.43 7.18 -20.00
N VAL A 124 -1.46 7.77 -20.66
CA VAL A 124 -1.10 7.52 -22.06
C VAL A 124 -0.09 6.36 -22.14
N PHE A 125 -0.32 5.31 -21.36
CA PHE A 125 0.50 4.10 -21.33
C PHE A 125 -0.17 2.97 -22.10
N ARG A 126 0.63 2.08 -22.65
CA ARG A 126 0.14 0.84 -23.26
C ARG A 126 0.20 -0.27 -22.21
N PHE A 127 -0.96 -0.65 -21.69
CA PHE A 127 -1.06 -1.80 -20.80
C PHE A 127 -1.06 -3.10 -21.59
N VAL A 128 -0.24 -4.04 -21.14
CA VAL A 128 -0.27 -5.45 -21.50
C VAL A 128 -0.55 -6.21 -20.23
N ASN A 129 -1.50 -7.13 -20.24
CA ASN A 129 -1.93 -7.82 -19.04
C ASN A 129 -1.47 -9.27 -19.07
N PHE A 130 -1.12 -9.79 -17.89
CA PHE A 130 -0.99 -11.20 -17.64
C PHE A 130 -2.02 -11.62 -16.57
N GLY A 131 -2.36 -12.88 -16.53
CA GLY A 131 -3.39 -13.39 -15.63
C GLY A 131 -2.94 -14.56 -14.79
N ILE A 132 -3.91 -15.15 -14.12
CA ILE A 132 -3.79 -16.39 -13.36
C ILE A 132 -4.12 -17.54 -14.29
N ASP A 133 -3.41 -18.66 -14.15
CA ASP A 133 -3.78 -19.93 -14.79
C ASP A 133 -5.18 -20.35 -14.28
N PRO A 134 -6.18 -20.44 -15.16
CA PRO A 134 -7.56 -20.71 -14.73
C PRO A 134 -7.74 -22.12 -14.15
N GLN A 135 -6.86 -23.06 -14.45
CA GLN A 135 -6.95 -24.43 -13.93
C GLN A 135 -6.26 -24.57 -12.56
N LYS A 136 -5.09 -23.95 -12.41
CA LYS A 136 -4.28 -24.03 -11.18
C LYS A 136 -4.63 -22.93 -10.18
N GLN A 137 -5.31 -21.87 -10.61
CA GLN A 137 -5.57 -20.66 -9.82
C GLN A 137 -4.28 -20.00 -9.29
N GLU A 138 -3.19 -20.12 -10.03
CA GLU A 138 -1.85 -19.62 -9.68
C GLU A 138 -1.30 -18.74 -10.79
N LEU A 139 -0.32 -17.88 -10.43
CA LEU A 139 0.45 -17.12 -11.40
C LEU A 139 1.25 -18.06 -12.29
N ASN A 140 1.09 -17.92 -13.59
CA ASN A 140 1.90 -18.66 -14.56
C ASN A 140 3.15 -17.84 -14.91
N TYR A 141 4.24 -18.09 -14.18
CA TYR A 141 5.49 -17.36 -14.37
C TYR A 141 6.13 -17.54 -15.75
N ASP A 142 5.92 -18.70 -16.40
CA ASP A 142 6.44 -18.94 -17.76
C ASP A 142 5.69 -18.07 -18.78
N ASP A 143 4.38 -17.90 -18.59
CA ASP A 143 3.57 -17.00 -19.43
C ASP A 143 3.89 -15.52 -19.16
N ILE A 144 4.15 -15.16 -17.91
CA ILE A 144 4.62 -13.82 -17.54
C ILE A 144 5.95 -13.51 -18.22
N GLU A 145 6.90 -14.44 -18.17
CA GLU A 145 8.21 -14.29 -18.78
C GLU A 145 8.11 -14.17 -20.33
N LYS A 146 7.32 -15.02 -20.96
CA LYS A 146 7.05 -14.95 -22.40
C LYS A 146 6.44 -13.60 -22.79
N THR A 147 5.39 -13.20 -22.07
CA THR A 147 4.69 -11.93 -22.33
C THR A 147 5.62 -10.74 -22.10
N ALA A 148 6.48 -10.77 -21.08
CA ALA A 148 7.45 -9.73 -20.83
C ALA A 148 8.49 -9.61 -21.95
N ARG A 149 8.99 -10.73 -22.46
CA ARG A 149 9.94 -10.75 -23.60
C ARG A 149 9.32 -10.21 -24.89
N GLU A 150 8.06 -10.53 -25.15
CA GLU A 150 7.32 -10.06 -26.33
C GLU A 150 6.96 -8.57 -26.22
N ALA A 151 6.44 -8.14 -25.08
CA ALA A 151 5.94 -6.78 -24.86
C ALA A 151 7.06 -5.77 -24.59
N LYS A 152 8.21 -6.22 -24.08
CA LYS A 152 9.35 -5.39 -23.64
C LYS A 152 8.90 -4.21 -22.77
N PRO A 153 8.26 -4.48 -21.63
CA PRO A 153 7.71 -3.45 -20.79
C PRO A 153 8.83 -2.60 -20.16
N HIS A 154 8.52 -1.35 -19.88
CA HIS A 154 9.35 -0.49 -19.06
C HIS A 154 9.12 -0.74 -17.56
N LEU A 155 7.88 -1.09 -17.20
CA LEU A 155 7.46 -1.36 -15.83
C LEU A 155 6.61 -2.64 -15.78
N ILE A 156 6.90 -3.51 -14.83
CA ILE A 156 6.07 -4.67 -14.46
C ILE A 156 5.40 -4.35 -13.13
N ILE A 157 4.07 -4.44 -13.08
CA ILE A 157 3.29 -4.19 -11.88
C ILE A 157 2.68 -5.48 -11.39
N LEU A 158 2.96 -5.83 -10.15
CA LEU A 158 2.28 -6.88 -9.41
C LEU A 158 1.46 -6.25 -8.28
N SER A 159 0.14 -6.28 -8.43
CA SER A 159 -0.79 -5.83 -7.40
C SER A 159 -1.76 -6.97 -7.06
N PRO A 160 -1.41 -7.85 -6.12
CA PRO A 160 -2.10 -9.10 -5.87
C PRO A 160 -3.30 -8.93 -4.92
N VAL A 161 -4.15 -7.97 -5.18
CA VAL A 161 -5.40 -7.80 -4.42
C VAL A 161 -6.25 -9.07 -4.57
N ASN A 162 -6.59 -9.70 -3.45
CA ASN A 162 -7.36 -10.96 -3.40
C ASN A 162 -6.67 -12.19 -4.05
N TYR A 163 -5.35 -12.20 -4.14
CA TYR A 163 -4.60 -13.38 -4.53
C TYR A 163 -4.09 -14.13 -3.29
N PRO A 164 -4.60 -15.34 -3.00
CA PRO A 164 -4.36 -16.03 -1.73
C PRO A 164 -3.10 -16.90 -1.72
N GLN A 165 -2.41 -17.05 -2.85
CA GLN A 165 -1.24 -17.90 -2.96
C GLN A 165 0.06 -17.13 -2.71
N ASP A 166 1.12 -17.84 -2.38
CA ASP A 166 2.45 -17.28 -2.24
C ASP A 166 2.97 -16.78 -3.60
N ILE A 167 3.77 -15.71 -3.53
CA ILE A 167 4.35 -15.06 -4.70
C ILE A 167 5.86 -15.27 -4.71
N ASP A 168 6.37 -15.79 -5.80
CA ASP A 168 7.81 -15.88 -6.05
C ASP A 168 8.33 -14.54 -6.60
N TYR A 169 8.60 -13.61 -5.68
CA TYR A 169 9.16 -12.31 -6.03
C TYR A 169 10.54 -12.39 -6.67
N ALA A 170 11.35 -13.40 -6.28
CA ALA A 170 12.68 -13.59 -6.85
C ALA A 170 12.60 -13.92 -8.33
N ARG A 171 11.66 -14.79 -8.72
CA ARG A 171 11.41 -15.10 -10.13
C ARG A 171 10.92 -13.89 -10.92
N LEU A 172 10.01 -13.11 -10.35
CA LEU A 172 9.54 -11.86 -10.99
C LEU A 172 10.65 -10.83 -11.15
N ALA A 173 11.53 -10.69 -10.15
CA ALA A 173 12.67 -9.79 -10.22
C ALA A 173 13.66 -10.23 -11.33
N ASN A 174 13.88 -11.54 -11.50
CA ASN A 174 14.70 -12.08 -12.57
C ASN A 174 14.08 -11.79 -13.94
N ILE A 175 12.78 -12.01 -14.12
CA ILE A 175 12.06 -11.69 -15.35
C ILE A 175 12.20 -10.20 -15.68
N ALA A 176 11.97 -9.32 -14.70
CA ALA A 176 12.12 -7.88 -14.89
C ALA A 176 13.53 -7.50 -15.30
N LYS A 177 14.53 -8.06 -14.65
CA LYS A 177 15.96 -7.85 -14.97
C LYS A 177 16.33 -8.29 -16.38
N GLU A 178 15.85 -9.45 -16.81
CA GLU A 178 16.12 -9.99 -18.15
C GLU A 178 15.60 -9.10 -19.28
N VAL A 179 14.42 -8.50 -19.09
CA VAL A 179 13.82 -7.60 -20.09
C VAL A 179 14.19 -6.13 -19.89
N GLY A 180 14.97 -5.81 -18.86
CA GLY A 180 15.39 -4.44 -18.53
C GLY A 180 14.25 -3.58 -17.99
N ALA A 181 13.22 -4.20 -17.39
CA ALA A 181 12.08 -3.52 -16.77
C ALA A 181 12.31 -3.22 -15.30
N LEU A 182 11.61 -2.20 -14.78
CA LEU A 182 11.44 -1.99 -13.36
C LEU A 182 10.34 -2.91 -12.83
N LEU A 183 10.48 -3.39 -11.59
CA LEU A 183 9.44 -4.17 -10.91
C LEU A 183 8.82 -3.33 -9.79
N TRP A 184 7.51 -3.19 -9.82
CA TRP A 184 6.72 -2.58 -8.76
C TRP A 184 5.76 -3.62 -8.15
N CYS A 185 5.95 -3.90 -6.87
CA CYS A 185 5.07 -4.80 -6.10
C CYS A 185 4.22 -3.98 -5.13
N ASP A 186 2.92 -4.01 -5.31
CA ASP A 186 1.97 -3.47 -4.34
C ASP A 186 1.71 -4.52 -3.26
N ILE A 187 2.22 -4.27 -2.07
CA ILE A 187 2.07 -5.15 -0.90
C ILE A 187 1.10 -4.59 0.14
N SER A 188 0.27 -3.62 -0.22
CA SER A 188 -0.63 -2.90 0.70
C SER A 188 -1.47 -3.84 1.56
N GLN A 189 -1.96 -4.95 0.98
CA GLN A 189 -2.80 -5.93 1.67
C GLN A 189 -2.00 -6.85 2.60
N ASN A 190 -0.73 -7.10 2.29
CA ASN A 190 0.10 -8.10 2.96
C ASN A 190 1.26 -7.50 3.77
N ALA A 191 1.41 -6.17 3.77
CA ALA A 191 2.55 -5.48 4.37
C ALA A 191 2.80 -5.87 5.84
N GLY A 192 1.74 -6.03 6.63
CA GLY A 192 1.84 -6.45 8.02
C GLY A 192 2.41 -7.87 8.20
N LEU A 193 1.99 -8.81 7.34
CA LEU A 193 2.47 -10.19 7.37
C LEU A 193 3.92 -10.29 6.86
N ILE A 194 4.27 -9.51 5.84
CA ILE A 194 5.64 -9.40 5.33
C ILE A 194 6.56 -8.81 6.41
N ALA A 195 6.16 -7.71 7.05
CA ALA A 195 6.92 -7.10 8.14
C ALA A 195 7.11 -8.04 9.34
N ALA A 196 6.14 -8.92 9.59
CA ALA A 196 6.22 -9.96 10.63
C ALA A 196 7.01 -11.21 10.20
N GLY A 197 7.56 -11.25 8.97
CA GLY A 197 8.30 -12.39 8.43
C GLY A 197 7.43 -13.63 8.18
N ARG A 198 6.12 -13.44 7.98
CA ARG A 198 5.16 -14.53 7.72
C ARG A 198 4.94 -14.77 6.23
N LEU A 199 5.25 -13.81 5.39
CA LEU A 199 5.24 -13.90 3.94
C LEU A 199 6.57 -13.41 3.38
N ALA A 200 6.90 -13.84 2.17
CA ALA A 200 8.08 -13.37 1.45
C ALA A 200 8.00 -11.86 1.19
N SER A 201 9.15 -11.19 1.27
CA SER A 201 9.29 -9.77 0.94
C SER A 201 9.72 -9.58 -0.51
N PRO A 202 9.17 -8.59 -1.24
CA PRO A 202 9.70 -8.19 -2.54
C PRO A 202 10.94 -7.28 -2.44
N VAL A 203 11.35 -6.90 -1.22
CA VAL A 203 12.48 -5.99 -0.92
C VAL A 203 13.70 -6.77 -0.51
#